data_7fe107d48219807d43c73f6fe15c54fb
#
_entry.id   7fe107d48219807d43c73f6fe15c54fb
#
_cell.length_a   1.000
_cell.length_b   1.000
_cell.length_c   1.000
_cell.angle_alpha   90.00
_cell.angle_beta   90.00
_cell.angle_gamma   90.00
#
_symmetry.space_group_name_H-M   'P 1'
#
loop_
_entity.id
_entity.type
_entity.pdbx_description
1 polymer ?
#
loop_
_entity_poly.entity_id
_entity_poly.type
_entity_poly.pdbx_seq_one_letter_code
_entity_poly.pdbx_strand_id
1 'polypeptide(L)'
;MKSQPSLSGLTILMSGGSRGIGSAIAVRAARAGANIAFVAKTDVPDKRLPGTVHTAAAEIESAGGRALPIIGDIRDDETITRAVTQTVDRFGGIDIVVNNASAITLSGIGELSLKRYDLMQDINTRGTFALTSAALPHLLESRHPHVLTLSPPLNPDRRWLAEYAPYTVSKYGMTMLTLGVAEQYRERIAANCLWPRTLIATAAVQNIVAGAEGMRAARRPEIMADAAAIVLGLTAAQATGRCFIDEDVLTEAGISNLDRYLHDGATATNLVPDLFL
;
A
#
# COMPACT_ATOMS: atom_id res chain seq x y z
N MET A 1 16.26 12.93 18.55
CA MET A 1 15.67 12.25 17.40
C MET A 1 15.37 10.82 17.82
N LYS A 2 14.10 10.39 17.83
CA LYS A 2 13.80 8.96 18.00
C LYS A 2 14.47 8.22 16.83
N SER A 3 15.16 7.12 17.11
CA SER A 3 15.79 6.31 16.06
C SER A 3 14.74 5.93 15.01
N GLN A 4 15.07 6.07 13.72
CA GLN A 4 14.19 5.56 12.68
C GLN A 4 13.97 4.06 12.88
N PRO A 5 12.75 3.54 12.68
CA PRO A 5 12.49 2.11 12.83
C PRO A 5 13.40 1.33 11.88
N SER A 6 14.10 0.35 12.44
CA SER A 6 14.94 -0.56 11.66
C SER A 6 14.06 -1.67 11.11
N LEU A 7 14.06 -1.83 9.79
CA LEU A 7 13.48 -2.98 9.09
C LEU A 7 14.57 -3.95 8.62
N SER A 8 15.75 -3.82 9.19
CA SER A 8 16.94 -4.58 8.78
C SER A 8 16.73 -6.09 8.88
N GLY A 9 16.94 -6.75 7.74
CA GLY A 9 16.80 -8.19 7.61
C GLY A 9 15.35 -8.70 7.50
N LEU A 10 14.34 -7.84 7.70
CA LEU A 10 12.93 -8.22 7.52
C LEU A 10 12.60 -8.41 6.03
N THR A 11 11.76 -9.37 5.74
CA THR A 11 11.28 -9.67 4.38
C THR A 11 9.85 -9.17 4.20
N ILE A 12 9.67 -8.29 3.23
CA ILE A 12 8.38 -7.73 2.84
C ILE A 12 7.92 -8.40 1.54
N LEU A 13 6.72 -8.98 1.55
CA LEU A 13 5.99 -9.38 0.35
C LEU A 13 4.89 -8.37 0.08
N MET A 14 4.91 -7.73 -1.12
CA MET A 14 3.94 -6.68 -1.41
C MET A 14 3.24 -6.86 -2.76
N SER A 15 2.01 -6.40 -2.86
CA SER A 15 1.28 -6.26 -4.11
C SER A 15 1.39 -4.83 -4.66
N GLY A 16 1.68 -4.69 -5.97
CA GLY A 16 1.71 -3.38 -6.63
C GLY A 16 2.95 -2.53 -6.34
N GLY A 17 4.13 -3.13 -6.25
CA GLY A 17 5.41 -2.46 -5.90
C GLY A 17 6.13 -1.74 -7.04
N SER A 18 5.62 -1.74 -8.28
CA SER A 18 6.37 -1.24 -9.45
C SER A 18 6.29 0.27 -9.68
N ARG A 19 5.42 1.00 -8.97
CA ARG A 19 5.22 2.45 -9.12
C ARG A 19 4.45 3.09 -7.96
N GLY A 20 4.41 4.43 -7.96
CA GLY A 20 3.59 5.24 -7.05
C GLY A 20 3.88 4.94 -5.57
N ILE A 21 2.83 4.84 -4.77
CA ILE A 21 2.94 4.62 -3.31
C ILE A 21 3.68 3.31 -3.01
N GLY A 22 3.37 2.22 -3.73
CA GLY A 22 4.02 0.92 -3.50
C GLY A 22 5.52 0.95 -3.75
N SER A 23 5.99 1.55 -4.86
CA SER A 23 7.43 1.71 -5.13
C SER A 23 8.10 2.59 -4.08
N ALA A 24 7.47 3.70 -3.68
CA ALA A 24 8.02 4.58 -2.65
C ALA A 24 8.16 3.86 -1.30
N ILE A 25 7.16 3.06 -0.89
CA ILE A 25 7.23 2.22 0.33
C ILE A 25 8.37 1.20 0.20
N ALA A 26 8.47 0.50 -0.94
CA ALA A 26 9.50 -0.50 -1.18
C ALA A 26 10.92 0.10 -1.06
N VAL A 27 11.17 1.22 -1.74
CA VAL A 27 12.46 1.93 -1.69
C VAL A 27 12.77 2.44 -0.27
N ARG A 28 11.76 2.97 0.42
CA ARG A 28 11.92 3.46 1.80
C ARG A 28 12.25 2.33 2.79
N ALA A 29 11.57 1.19 2.65
CA ALA A 29 11.85 0.00 3.46
C ALA A 29 13.23 -0.60 3.15
N ALA A 30 13.63 -0.61 1.88
CA ALA A 30 14.97 -1.02 1.44
C ALA A 30 16.08 -0.17 2.09
N ARG A 31 15.90 1.16 2.17
CA ARG A 31 16.82 2.06 2.91
C ARG A 31 16.89 1.76 4.40
N ALA A 32 15.85 1.14 4.97
CA ALA A 32 15.83 0.68 6.35
C ALA A 32 16.36 -0.77 6.50
N GLY A 33 16.87 -1.38 5.43
CA GLY A 33 17.54 -2.68 5.41
C GLY A 33 16.62 -3.88 5.13
N ALA A 34 15.39 -3.67 4.64
CA ALA A 34 14.47 -4.75 4.31
C ALA A 34 14.80 -5.43 2.98
N ASN A 35 14.44 -6.73 2.87
CA ASN A 35 14.32 -7.46 1.62
C ASN A 35 12.91 -7.24 1.05
N ILE A 36 12.78 -7.01 -0.24
CA ILE A 36 11.52 -6.67 -0.89
C ILE A 36 11.19 -7.66 -2.00
N ALA A 37 10.15 -8.47 -1.82
CA ALA A 37 9.48 -9.20 -2.88
C ALA A 37 8.20 -8.45 -3.27
N PHE A 38 7.94 -8.29 -4.56
CA PHE A 38 6.73 -7.59 -4.98
C PHE A 38 6.14 -8.13 -6.27
N VAL A 39 4.81 -8.23 -6.29
CA VAL A 39 4.03 -8.66 -7.46
C VAL A 39 3.55 -7.43 -8.23
N ALA A 40 3.84 -7.38 -9.53
CA ALA A 40 3.28 -6.38 -10.43
C ALA A 40 3.22 -6.89 -11.88
N LYS A 41 2.33 -6.31 -12.69
CA LYS A 41 2.08 -6.78 -14.07
C LYS A 41 2.99 -6.16 -15.12
N THR A 42 3.54 -4.98 -14.85
CA THR A 42 4.24 -4.18 -15.86
C THR A 42 5.67 -4.65 -16.00
N ASP A 43 5.91 -5.45 -17.02
CA ASP A 43 7.23 -5.96 -17.41
C ASP A 43 7.93 -5.02 -18.40
N VAL A 44 7.19 -4.54 -19.39
CA VAL A 44 7.67 -3.66 -20.45
C VAL A 44 7.22 -2.22 -20.20
N PRO A 45 8.07 -1.20 -20.46
CA PRO A 45 7.69 0.20 -20.29
C PRO A 45 6.44 0.60 -21.08
N ASP A 46 5.50 1.28 -20.45
CA ASP A 46 4.32 1.92 -21.07
C ASP A 46 4.42 3.43 -20.89
N LYS A 47 4.26 4.21 -21.98
CA LYS A 47 4.36 5.68 -21.94
C LYS A 47 3.36 6.34 -20.98
N ARG A 48 2.22 5.69 -20.73
CA ARG A 48 1.16 6.20 -19.84
C ARG A 48 1.37 5.80 -18.37
N LEU A 49 2.21 4.79 -18.12
CA LEU A 49 2.40 4.18 -16.81
C LEU A 49 3.91 4.02 -16.55
N PRO A 50 4.58 5.06 -16.05
CA PRO A 50 6.03 4.99 -15.77
C PRO A 50 6.32 3.92 -14.70
N GLY A 51 7.47 3.26 -14.84
CA GLY A 51 7.93 2.21 -13.94
C GLY A 51 7.52 0.79 -14.39
N THR A 52 8.48 -0.11 -14.32
CA THR A 52 8.32 -1.56 -14.54
C THR A 52 8.77 -2.31 -13.31
N VAL A 53 8.59 -3.63 -13.28
CA VAL A 53 9.14 -4.47 -12.21
C VAL A 53 10.67 -4.37 -12.17
N HIS A 54 11.32 -4.20 -13.32
CA HIS A 54 12.79 -4.11 -13.42
C HIS A 54 13.32 -2.77 -12.92
N THR A 55 12.68 -1.64 -13.29
CA THR A 55 13.09 -0.32 -12.80
C THR A 55 12.90 -0.21 -11.28
N ALA A 56 11.78 -0.73 -10.76
CA ALA A 56 11.55 -0.72 -9.32
C ALA A 56 12.55 -1.62 -8.57
N ALA A 57 12.91 -2.78 -9.12
CA ALA A 57 13.93 -3.64 -8.53
C ALA A 57 15.29 -2.92 -8.46
N ALA A 58 15.71 -2.25 -9.54
CA ALA A 58 16.95 -1.48 -9.57
C ALA A 58 16.94 -0.32 -8.55
N GLU A 59 15.81 0.37 -8.38
CA GLU A 59 15.67 1.43 -7.37
C GLU A 59 15.78 0.88 -5.94
N ILE A 60 15.15 -0.27 -5.65
CA ILE A 60 15.23 -0.96 -4.36
C ILE A 60 16.68 -1.36 -4.06
N GLU A 61 17.38 -1.94 -5.02
CA GLU A 61 18.79 -2.36 -4.86
C GLU A 61 19.71 -1.14 -4.70
N SER A 62 19.51 -0.09 -5.46
CA SER A 62 20.23 1.17 -5.31
C SER A 62 20.00 1.84 -3.94
N ALA A 63 18.87 1.57 -3.31
CA ALA A 63 18.55 2.03 -1.97
C ALA A 63 19.20 1.18 -0.85
N GLY A 64 19.89 0.10 -1.19
CA GLY A 64 20.61 -0.78 -0.27
C GLY A 64 19.84 -2.03 0.17
N GLY A 65 18.63 -2.27 -0.38
CA GLY A 65 17.86 -3.49 -0.14
C GLY A 65 18.19 -4.62 -1.13
N ARG A 66 17.46 -5.73 -1.00
CA ARG A 66 17.47 -6.85 -1.94
C ARG A 66 16.09 -6.94 -2.57
N ALA A 67 16.01 -6.96 -3.90
CA ALA A 67 14.76 -7.02 -4.64
C ALA A 67 14.47 -8.43 -5.17
N LEU A 68 13.19 -8.81 -5.19
CA LEU A 68 12.64 -9.96 -5.90
C LEU A 68 11.39 -9.49 -6.66
N PRO A 69 11.54 -9.04 -7.91
CA PRO A 69 10.40 -8.71 -8.76
C PRO A 69 9.69 -9.97 -9.24
N ILE A 70 8.38 -10.04 -9.09
CA ILE A 70 7.52 -11.14 -9.51
C ILE A 70 6.50 -10.61 -10.50
N ILE A 71 6.65 -10.99 -11.77
CA ILE A 71 5.72 -10.61 -12.83
C ILE A 71 4.46 -11.45 -12.67
N GLY A 72 3.31 -10.79 -12.52
CA GLY A 72 2.04 -11.49 -12.41
C GLY A 72 0.87 -10.58 -12.00
N ASP A 73 -0.31 -11.15 -12.01
CA ASP A 73 -1.56 -10.50 -11.63
C ASP A 73 -1.99 -10.99 -10.24
N ILE A 74 -2.28 -10.08 -9.33
CA ILE A 74 -2.73 -10.40 -7.97
C ILE A 74 -4.11 -11.11 -7.94
N ARG A 75 -4.81 -11.15 -9.07
CA ARG A 75 -6.06 -11.89 -9.23
C ARG A 75 -5.86 -13.38 -9.47
N ASP A 76 -4.65 -13.76 -9.87
CA ASP A 76 -4.30 -15.13 -10.24
C ASP A 76 -3.69 -15.89 -9.04
N ASP A 77 -4.33 -17.00 -8.67
CA ASP A 77 -3.94 -17.81 -7.52
C ASP A 77 -2.57 -18.48 -7.69
N GLU A 78 -2.21 -18.84 -8.93
CA GLU A 78 -0.90 -19.40 -9.23
C GLU A 78 0.19 -18.34 -9.05
N THR A 79 -0.08 -17.09 -9.43
CA THR A 79 0.82 -15.97 -9.20
C THR A 79 1.02 -15.73 -7.70
N ILE A 80 -0.02 -15.78 -6.90
CA ILE A 80 0.07 -15.60 -5.43
C ILE A 80 0.89 -16.72 -4.81
N THR A 81 0.59 -17.96 -5.15
CA THR A 81 1.33 -19.15 -4.66
C THR A 81 2.81 -19.06 -5.02
N ARG A 82 3.11 -18.74 -6.28
CA ARG A 82 4.48 -18.54 -6.76
C ARG A 82 5.18 -17.40 -6.03
N ALA A 83 4.48 -16.28 -5.75
CA ALA A 83 5.05 -15.15 -5.05
C ALA A 83 5.46 -15.50 -3.61
N VAL A 84 4.62 -16.21 -2.89
CA VAL A 84 4.95 -16.70 -1.53
C VAL A 84 6.14 -17.65 -1.59
N THR A 85 6.08 -18.68 -2.44
CA THR A 85 7.14 -19.70 -2.55
C THR A 85 8.50 -19.06 -2.91
N GLN A 86 8.55 -18.25 -3.97
CA GLN A 86 9.78 -17.59 -4.39
C GLN A 86 10.34 -16.63 -3.32
N THR A 87 9.46 -15.96 -2.56
CA THR A 87 9.90 -15.08 -1.47
C THR A 87 10.55 -15.88 -0.35
N VAL A 88 9.94 -16.98 0.05
CA VAL A 88 10.46 -17.88 1.09
C VAL A 88 11.78 -18.52 0.64
N ASP A 89 11.84 -19.03 -0.57
CA ASP A 89 13.06 -19.63 -1.15
C ASP A 89 14.22 -18.63 -1.21
N ARG A 90 13.91 -17.37 -1.55
CA ARG A 90 14.93 -16.32 -1.75
C ARG A 90 15.41 -15.68 -0.46
N PHE A 91 14.53 -15.49 0.52
CA PHE A 91 14.79 -14.69 1.73
C PHE A 91 14.63 -15.45 3.04
N GLY A 92 14.12 -16.69 2.99
CA GLY A 92 13.99 -17.58 4.15
C GLY A 92 12.67 -17.45 4.92
N GLY A 93 11.78 -16.52 4.55
CA GLY A 93 10.49 -16.32 5.21
C GLY A 93 9.81 -15.02 4.77
N ILE A 94 8.66 -14.73 5.37
CA ILE A 94 7.90 -13.50 5.16
C ILE A 94 7.57 -12.91 6.52
N ASP A 95 8.05 -11.69 6.79
CA ASP A 95 7.78 -10.97 8.03
C ASP A 95 6.61 -10.00 7.87
N ILE A 96 6.48 -9.40 6.70
CA ILE A 96 5.54 -8.32 6.43
C ILE A 96 4.81 -8.56 5.11
N VAL A 97 3.49 -8.39 5.12
CA VAL A 97 2.67 -8.30 3.91
C VAL A 97 2.20 -6.86 3.72
N VAL A 98 2.38 -6.31 2.51
CA VAL A 98 1.86 -4.99 2.14
C VAL A 98 0.84 -5.14 1.01
N ASN A 99 -0.43 -4.94 1.32
CA ASN A 99 -1.52 -4.93 0.35
C ASN A 99 -1.70 -3.51 -0.22
N ASN A 100 -1.05 -3.24 -1.35
CA ASN A 100 -1.08 -1.94 -2.00
C ASN A 100 -1.72 -1.96 -3.40
N ALA A 101 -1.72 -3.08 -4.11
CA ALA A 101 -2.38 -3.16 -5.43
C ALA A 101 -3.84 -2.72 -5.34
N SER A 102 -4.25 -1.82 -6.23
CA SER A 102 -5.62 -1.31 -6.26
C SER A 102 -6.04 -0.95 -7.68
N ALA A 103 -7.32 -1.20 -7.99
CA ALA A 103 -8.01 -0.65 -9.14
C ALA A 103 -9.01 0.40 -8.66
N ILE A 104 -9.15 1.47 -9.44
CA ILE A 104 -10.03 2.60 -9.15
C ILE A 104 -10.98 2.82 -10.33
N THR A 105 -12.27 2.90 -10.04
CA THR A 105 -13.27 3.47 -10.92
C THR A 105 -14.28 4.23 -10.06
N LEU A 106 -14.30 5.54 -10.23
CA LEU A 106 -15.19 6.44 -9.50
C LEU A 106 -16.46 6.64 -10.30
N SER A 107 -17.42 5.73 -10.12
CA SER A 107 -18.73 5.73 -10.80
C SER A 107 -19.81 5.25 -9.84
N GLY A 108 -21.01 5.78 -10.03
CA GLY A 108 -22.20 5.32 -9.33
C GLY A 108 -22.65 3.90 -9.80
N ILE A 109 -23.61 3.33 -9.08
CA ILE A 109 -24.12 1.96 -9.33
C ILE A 109 -24.72 1.83 -10.74
N GLY A 110 -25.42 2.85 -11.23
CA GLY A 110 -26.08 2.81 -12.53
C GLY A 110 -25.15 2.92 -13.74
N GLU A 111 -23.90 3.34 -13.54
CA GLU A 111 -22.95 3.63 -14.63
C GLU A 111 -21.82 2.60 -14.73
N LEU A 112 -21.55 1.90 -13.65
CA LEU A 112 -20.44 0.96 -13.58
C LEU A 112 -20.81 -0.38 -14.24
N SER A 113 -20.03 -0.80 -15.24
CA SER A 113 -20.21 -2.13 -15.82
C SER A 113 -19.76 -3.24 -14.86
N LEU A 114 -20.40 -4.41 -14.91
CA LEU A 114 -20.02 -5.59 -14.12
C LEU A 114 -18.54 -5.93 -14.29
N LYS A 115 -18.01 -5.88 -15.51
CA LYS A 115 -16.59 -6.12 -15.79
C LYS A 115 -15.65 -5.19 -14.99
N ARG A 116 -16.03 -3.91 -14.81
CA ARG A 116 -15.25 -2.95 -14.02
C ARG A 116 -15.42 -3.18 -12.53
N TYR A 117 -16.64 -3.52 -12.11
CA TYR A 117 -16.92 -3.91 -10.73
C TYR A 117 -16.10 -5.12 -10.33
N ASP A 118 -16.18 -6.22 -11.11
CA ASP A 118 -15.42 -7.45 -10.86
C ASP A 118 -13.92 -7.17 -10.78
N LEU A 119 -13.37 -6.39 -11.73
CA LEU A 119 -11.96 -6.00 -11.73
C LEU A 119 -11.55 -5.32 -10.42
N MET A 120 -12.38 -4.39 -9.88
CA MET A 120 -12.08 -3.73 -8.61
C MET A 120 -12.14 -4.69 -7.44
N GLN A 121 -13.18 -5.54 -7.37
CA GLN A 121 -13.32 -6.51 -6.29
C GLN A 121 -12.19 -7.54 -6.31
N ASP A 122 -11.85 -8.04 -7.48
CA ASP A 122 -10.80 -9.05 -7.66
C ASP A 122 -9.41 -8.52 -7.25
N ILE A 123 -9.08 -7.27 -7.59
CA ILE A 123 -7.79 -6.69 -7.24
C ILE A 123 -7.78 -6.23 -5.78
N ASN A 124 -8.77 -5.44 -5.37
CA ASN A 124 -8.76 -4.76 -4.08
C ASN A 124 -9.08 -5.74 -2.95
N THR A 125 -10.29 -6.30 -2.95
CA THR A 125 -10.78 -7.13 -1.84
C THR A 125 -10.22 -8.54 -1.92
N ARG A 126 -10.44 -9.25 -3.05
CA ARG A 126 -9.97 -10.63 -3.21
C ARG A 126 -8.45 -10.73 -3.19
N GLY A 127 -7.73 -9.81 -3.87
CA GLY A 127 -6.27 -9.82 -3.88
C GLY A 127 -5.67 -9.58 -2.50
N THR A 128 -6.26 -8.68 -1.69
CA THR A 128 -5.87 -8.47 -0.28
C THR A 128 -6.07 -9.74 0.54
N PHE A 129 -7.23 -10.39 0.42
CA PHE A 129 -7.50 -11.65 1.11
C PHE A 129 -6.52 -12.76 0.70
N ALA A 130 -6.37 -12.97 -0.58
CA ALA A 130 -5.60 -14.09 -1.13
C ALA A 130 -4.11 -13.99 -0.79
N LEU A 131 -3.49 -12.79 -0.95
CA LEU A 131 -2.08 -12.58 -0.61
C LEU A 131 -1.83 -12.73 0.89
N THR A 132 -2.71 -12.14 1.72
CA THR A 132 -2.58 -12.22 3.18
C THR A 132 -2.78 -13.66 3.66
N SER A 133 -3.78 -14.37 3.15
CA SER A 133 -4.07 -15.76 3.51
C SER A 133 -2.91 -16.70 3.12
N ALA A 134 -2.36 -16.54 1.91
CA ALA A 134 -1.25 -17.37 1.45
C ALA A 134 0.05 -17.13 2.24
N ALA A 135 0.29 -15.88 2.68
CA ALA A 135 1.47 -15.54 3.49
C ALA A 135 1.30 -15.85 4.99
N LEU A 136 0.07 -16.08 5.46
CA LEU A 136 -0.26 -16.21 6.88
C LEU A 136 0.57 -17.27 7.63
N PRO A 137 0.82 -18.49 7.09
CA PRO A 137 1.68 -19.48 7.78
C PRO A 137 3.07 -18.91 8.10
N HIS A 138 3.67 -18.17 7.15
CA HIS A 138 5.01 -17.59 7.31
C HIS A 138 5.00 -16.39 8.25
N LEU A 139 3.95 -15.55 8.22
CA LEU A 139 3.77 -14.47 9.20
C LEU A 139 3.71 -15.03 10.63
N LEU A 140 3.04 -16.16 10.83
CA LEU A 140 2.93 -16.79 12.16
C LEU A 140 4.26 -17.35 12.68
N GLU A 141 5.24 -17.57 11.84
CA GLU A 141 6.60 -18.00 12.19
C GLU A 141 7.57 -16.83 12.38
N SER A 142 7.18 -15.63 11.91
CA SER A 142 8.01 -14.42 12.01
C SER A 142 8.12 -13.92 13.44
N ARG A 143 9.24 -13.24 13.72
CA ARG A 143 9.46 -12.50 14.99
C ARG A 143 8.90 -11.07 14.93
N HIS A 144 8.54 -10.60 13.74
CA HIS A 144 7.97 -9.26 13.51
C HIS A 144 6.83 -9.31 12.48
N PRO A 145 5.76 -10.10 12.75
CA PRO A 145 4.69 -10.30 11.78
C PRO A 145 3.83 -9.05 11.64
N HIS A 146 3.70 -8.57 10.40
CA HIS A 146 2.90 -7.37 10.12
C HIS A 146 2.09 -7.52 8.82
N VAL A 147 0.86 -7.02 8.83
CA VAL A 147 0.04 -6.79 7.63
C VAL A 147 -0.28 -5.30 7.55
N LEU A 148 0.17 -4.64 6.48
CA LEU A 148 -0.17 -3.26 6.17
C LEU A 148 -1.03 -3.21 4.91
N THR A 149 -2.20 -2.63 5.00
CA THR A 149 -3.10 -2.47 3.86
C THR A 149 -3.32 -0.99 3.54
N LEU A 150 -3.12 -0.59 2.27
CA LEU A 150 -3.37 0.76 1.78
C LEU A 150 -4.88 0.93 1.55
N SER A 151 -5.60 1.17 2.64
CA SER A 151 -7.05 1.32 2.65
C SER A 151 -7.51 2.32 3.71
N PRO A 152 -8.66 3.01 3.49
CA PRO A 152 -9.12 4.10 4.33
C PRO A 152 -9.73 3.61 5.65
N PRO A 153 -9.88 4.50 6.65
CA PRO A 153 -10.77 4.25 7.77
C PRO A 153 -12.22 4.07 7.28
N LEU A 154 -13.02 3.33 8.05
CA LEU A 154 -14.44 3.15 7.75
C LEU A 154 -15.19 4.46 8.07
N ASN A 155 -15.52 5.22 7.04
CA ASN A 155 -16.24 6.48 7.13
C ASN A 155 -17.66 6.30 6.54
N PRO A 156 -18.73 6.30 7.37
CA PRO A 156 -20.09 6.06 6.91
C PRO A 156 -20.75 7.31 6.27
N ASP A 157 -20.00 8.36 5.95
CA ASP A 157 -20.54 9.54 5.28
C ASP A 157 -21.27 9.16 4.00
N ARG A 158 -22.50 9.65 3.87
CA ARG A 158 -23.41 9.33 2.77
C ARG A 158 -22.88 9.74 1.40
N ARG A 159 -22.00 10.74 1.32
CA ARG A 159 -21.39 11.19 0.06
C ARG A 159 -20.58 10.08 -0.62
N TRP A 160 -19.83 9.27 0.15
CA TRP A 160 -19.04 8.17 -0.38
C TRP A 160 -19.89 7.03 -0.93
N LEU A 161 -21.07 6.83 -0.32
CA LEU A 161 -22.05 5.84 -0.77
C LEU A 161 -22.85 6.35 -1.97
N ALA A 162 -23.18 7.64 -2.03
CA ALA A 162 -23.94 8.22 -3.12
C ALA A 162 -23.15 8.24 -4.44
N GLU A 163 -21.87 8.61 -4.38
CA GLU A 163 -21.07 8.87 -5.58
C GLU A 163 -20.24 7.64 -6.01
N TYR A 164 -19.71 6.87 -5.06
CA TYR A 164 -18.69 5.86 -5.34
C TYR A 164 -18.93 4.52 -4.64
N ALA A 165 -20.17 4.13 -4.39
CA ALA A 165 -20.48 2.92 -3.61
C ALA A 165 -19.71 1.67 -4.06
N PRO A 166 -19.54 1.35 -5.36
CA PRO A 166 -18.77 0.18 -5.79
C PRO A 166 -17.29 0.25 -5.38
N TYR A 167 -16.66 1.43 -5.48
CA TYR A 167 -15.28 1.64 -5.05
C TYR A 167 -15.18 1.61 -3.52
N THR A 168 -16.09 2.28 -2.83
CA THR A 168 -16.20 2.27 -1.36
C THR A 168 -16.26 0.86 -0.81
N VAL A 169 -17.13 0.00 -1.37
CA VAL A 169 -17.25 -1.41 -0.98
C VAL A 169 -15.91 -2.14 -1.14
N SER A 170 -15.22 -1.94 -2.27
CA SER A 170 -13.94 -2.61 -2.50
C SER A 170 -12.86 -2.17 -1.52
N LYS A 171 -12.77 -0.87 -1.21
CA LYS A 171 -11.77 -0.33 -0.27
C LYS A 171 -12.10 -0.67 1.18
N TYR A 172 -13.38 -0.59 1.56
CA TYR A 172 -13.81 -1.00 2.91
C TYR A 172 -13.67 -2.51 3.11
N GLY A 173 -13.85 -3.31 2.05
CA GLY A 173 -13.54 -4.74 2.08
C GLY A 173 -12.09 -5.01 2.48
N MET A 174 -11.12 -4.27 1.91
CA MET A 174 -9.71 -4.36 2.29
C MET A 174 -9.51 -4.01 3.78
N THR A 175 -10.12 -2.90 4.23
CA THR A 175 -10.04 -2.47 5.63
C THR A 175 -10.62 -3.53 6.57
N MET A 176 -11.82 -4.02 6.29
CA MET A 176 -12.47 -5.04 7.14
C MET A 176 -11.69 -6.33 7.21
N LEU A 177 -11.09 -6.80 6.11
CA LEU A 177 -10.21 -7.98 6.10
C LEU A 177 -8.99 -7.75 7.00
N THR A 178 -8.37 -6.58 6.92
CA THR A 178 -7.20 -6.25 7.75
C THR A 178 -7.57 -6.17 9.23
N LEU A 179 -8.70 -5.54 9.57
CA LEU A 179 -9.22 -5.52 10.94
C LEU A 179 -9.59 -6.93 11.43
N GLY A 180 -10.10 -7.79 10.54
CA GLY A 180 -10.36 -9.20 10.84
C GLY A 180 -9.08 -9.96 11.21
N VAL A 181 -7.98 -9.77 10.48
CA VAL A 181 -6.66 -10.33 10.84
C VAL A 181 -6.19 -9.80 12.18
N ALA A 182 -6.36 -8.49 12.43
CA ALA A 182 -6.00 -7.85 13.70
C ALA A 182 -6.71 -8.48 14.89
N GLU A 183 -8.00 -8.77 14.77
CA GLU A 183 -8.78 -9.39 15.85
C GLU A 183 -8.46 -10.87 16.01
N GLN A 184 -8.37 -11.61 14.90
CA GLN A 184 -8.11 -13.05 14.93
C GLN A 184 -6.72 -13.39 15.48
N TYR A 185 -5.73 -12.53 15.24
CA TYR A 185 -4.31 -12.72 15.61
C TYR A 185 -3.78 -11.59 16.48
N ARG A 186 -4.62 -10.98 17.31
CA ARG A 186 -4.38 -9.74 18.09
C ARG A 186 -3.04 -9.70 18.83
N GLU A 187 -2.62 -10.80 19.42
CA GLU A 187 -1.39 -10.87 20.21
C GLU A 187 -0.16 -11.26 19.39
N ARG A 188 -0.37 -11.62 18.13
CA ARG A 188 0.67 -12.21 17.28
C ARG A 188 1.01 -11.36 16.08
N ILE A 189 0.03 -10.82 15.38
CA ILE A 189 0.23 -10.07 14.13
C ILE A 189 -0.21 -8.62 14.31
N ALA A 190 0.68 -7.68 14.00
CA ALA A 190 0.31 -6.29 13.82
C ALA A 190 -0.40 -6.14 12.47
N ALA A 191 -1.71 -5.92 12.45
CA ALA A 191 -2.45 -5.72 11.21
C ALA A 191 -3.14 -4.36 11.22
N ASN A 192 -2.74 -3.48 10.30
CA ASN A 192 -3.15 -2.09 10.28
C ASN A 192 -3.42 -1.60 8.85
N CYS A 193 -4.21 -0.54 8.74
CA CYS A 193 -4.43 0.19 7.51
C CYS A 193 -3.66 1.51 7.53
N LEU A 194 -3.30 2.01 6.34
CA LEU A 194 -2.70 3.34 6.16
C LEU A 194 -3.38 4.04 4.98
N TRP A 195 -3.78 5.29 5.18
CA TRP A 195 -4.43 6.10 4.17
C TRP A 195 -3.83 7.51 4.11
N PRO A 196 -3.75 8.15 2.94
CA PRO A 196 -3.24 9.51 2.84
C PRO A 196 -4.29 10.54 3.27
N ARG A 197 -3.85 11.62 3.91
CA ARG A 197 -4.71 12.75 4.25
C ARG A 197 -5.13 13.53 3.02
N THR A 198 -4.23 13.66 2.07
CA THR A 198 -4.43 14.43 0.85
C THR A 198 -4.08 13.60 -0.37
N LEU A 199 -4.49 14.01 -1.54
CA LEU A 199 -4.12 13.33 -2.79
C LEU A 199 -2.62 13.08 -2.88
N ILE A 200 -2.24 11.92 -3.39
CA ILE A 200 -0.83 11.55 -3.64
C ILE A 200 -0.56 11.59 -5.13
N ALA A 201 0.47 12.32 -5.53
CA ALA A 201 0.89 12.48 -6.92
C ALA A 201 1.33 11.15 -7.54
N THR A 202 0.39 10.45 -8.14
CA THR A 202 0.56 9.14 -8.76
C THR A 202 -0.14 9.10 -10.12
N ALA A 203 0.18 8.08 -10.92
CA ALA A 203 -0.52 7.83 -12.19
C ALA A 203 -2.04 7.63 -12.00
N ALA A 204 -2.49 7.15 -10.84
CA ALA A 204 -3.91 7.01 -10.52
C ALA A 204 -4.58 8.39 -10.38
N VAL A 205 -3.96 9.32 -9.66
CA VAL A 205 -4.46 10.70 -9.52
C VAL A 205 -4.40 11.41 -10.87
N GLN A 206 -3.29 11.31 -11.61
CA GLN A 206 -3.13 11.92 -12.93
C GLN A 206 -4.16 11.45 -13.95
N ASN A 207 -4.44 10.14 -14.00
CA ASN A 207 -5.19 9.55 -15.10
C ASN A 207 -6.68 9.28 -14.77
N ILE A 208 -7.07 9.22 -13.49
CA ILE A 208 -8.40 8.75 -13.08
C ILE A 208 -9.10 9.70 -12.11
N VAL A 209 -8.38 10.20 -11.07
CA VAL A 209 -9.03 10.88 -9.95
C VAL A 209 -9.23 12.37 -10.22
N ALA A 210 -8.16 13.10 -10.55
CA ALA A 210 -8.18 14.56 -10.57
C ALA A 210 -7.29 15.22 -11.66
N GLY A 211 -6.65 14.43 -12.53
CA GLY A 211 -5.84 14.95 -13.63
C GLY A 211 -4.65 15.81 -13.22
N ALA A 212 -4.21 16.68 -14.12
CA ALA A 212 -3.05 17.57 -13.88
C ALA A 212 -3.30 18.58 -12.75
N GLU A 213 -4.53 18.97 -12.52
CA GLU A 213 -4.90 19.87 -11.43
C GLU A 213 -4.74 19.20 -10.08
N GLY A 214 -5.23 17.95 -9.96
CA GLY A 214 -5.03 17.14 -8.76
C GLY A 214 -3.55 16.89 -8.46
N MET A 215 -2.72 16.70 -9.48
CA MET A 215 -1.27 16.56 -9.29
C MET A 215 -0.65 17.82 -8.66
N ARG A 216 -1.08 19.03 -9.06
CA ARG A 216 -0.60 20.30 -8.49
C ARG A 216 -1.19 20.63 -7.11
N ALA A 217 -2.06 19.79 -6.60
CA ALA A 217 -2.70 19.90 -5.29
C ALA A 217 -2.48 18.64 -4.44
N ALA A 218 -1.38 17.92 -4.69
CA ALA A 218 -1.06 16.64 -4.10
C ALA A 218 0.29 16.65 -3.36
N ARG A 219 0.49 15.67 -2.51
CA ARG A 219 1.79 15.35 -1.92
C ARG A 219 2.51 14.27 -2.73
N ARG A 220 3.82 14.20 -2.58
CA ARG A 220 4.65 13.15 -3.18
C ARG A 220 4.45 11.82 -2.43
N PRO A 221 4.60 10.66 -3.11
CA PRO A 221 4.46 9.33 -2.52
C PRO A 221 5.35 9.06 -1.30
N GLU A 222 6.43 9.81 -1.14
CA GLU A 222 7.36 9.68 -0.02
C GLU A 222 6.72 9.94 1.35
N ILE A 223 5.62 10.72 1.42
CA ILE A 223 4.89 10.91 2.68
C ILE A 223 4.30 9.59 3.17
N MET A 224 3.67 8.84 2.25
CA MET A 224 3.13 7.51 2.54
C MET A 224 4.24 6.50 2.88
N ALA A 225 5.38 6.61 2.21
CA ALA A 225 6.52 5.74 2.43
C ALA A 225 7.15 5.93 3.82
N ASP A 226 7.33 7.17 4.24
CA ASP A 226 7.87 7.47 5.58
C ASP A 226 6.87 7.08 6.68
N ALA A 227 5.56 7.34 6.49
CA ALA A 227 4.52 6.88 7.41
C ALA A 227 4.46 5.36 7.50
N ALA A 228 4.48 4.66 6.34
CA ALA A 228 4.50 3.20 6.29
C ALA A 228 5.71 2.62 7.03
N ALA A 229 6.92 3.19 6.86
CA ALA A 229 8.11 2.73 7.56
C ALA A 229 7.97 2.83 9.09
N ILE A 230 7.32 3.89 9.59
CA ILE A 230 7.05 4.05 11.03
C ILE A 230 6.06 2.97 11.49
N VAL A 231 4.94 2.80 10.78
CA VAL A 231 3.90 1.81 11.15
C VAL A 231 4.46 0.40 11.10
N LEU A 232 5.22 0.04 10.08
CA LEU A 232 5.86 -1.27 9.94
C LEU A 232 6.90 -1.57 11.02
N GLY A 233 7.44 -0.54 11.68
CA GLY A 233 8.32 -0.69 12.84
C GLY A 233 7.60 -0.99 14.16
N LEU A 234 6.26 -0.92 14.21
CA LEU A 234 5.47 -1.18 15.40
C LEU A 234 5.21 -2.69 15.56
N THR A 235 5.19 -3.16 16.81
CA THR A 235 4.78 -4.54 17.13
C THR A 235 3.27 -4.63 17.33
N ALA A 236 2.72 -5.85 17.35
CA ALA A 236 1.29 -6.08 17.63
C ALA A 236 0.86 -5.47 18.98
N ALA A 237 1.72 -5.52 20.00
CA ALA A 237 1.46 -4.92 21.30
C ALA A 237 1.40 -3.37 21.26
N GLN A 238 2.08 -2.74 20.29
CA GLN A 238 2.08 -1.28 20.13
C GLN A 238 0.93 -0.79 19.25
N ALA A 239 0.63 -1.52 18.18
CA ALA A 239 -0.48 -1.18 17.30
C ALA A 239 -0.96 -2.38 16.47
N THR A 240 -2.24 -2.73 16.62
CA THR A 240 -2.96 -3.62 15.74
C THR A 240 -4.42 -3.17 15.66
N GLY A 241 -5.08 -3.38 14.51
CA GLY A 241 -6.47 -2.98 14.30
C GLY A 241 -6.67 -1.47 14.12
N ARG A 242 -5.64 -0.72 13.72
CA ARG A 242 -5.72 0.73 13.50
C ARG A 242 -5.79 1.10 12.03
N CYS A 243 -6.54 2.16 11.75
CA CYS A 243 -6.50 2.85 10.46
C CYS A 243 -5.72 4.16 10.65
N PHE A 244 -4.49 4.17 10.22
CA PHE A 244 -3.59 5.30 10.33
C PHE A 244 -3.78 6.29 9.17
N ILE A 245 -3.55 7.56 9.46
CA ILE A 245 -3.41 8.62 8.44
C ILE A 245 -1.94 9.05 8.40
N ASP A 246 -1.39 9.18 7.22
CA ASP A 246 0.04 9.46 7.00
C ASP A 246 0.55 10.68 7.76
N GLU A 247 -0.15 11.82 7.68
CA GLU A 247 0.26 13.05 8.36
C GLU A 247 0.21 12.91 9.89
N ASP A 248 -0.78 12.18 10.42
CA ASP A 248 -0.90 11.95 11.86
C ASP A 248 0.27 11.08 12.36
N VAL A 249 0.61 10.00 11.63
CA VAL A 249 1.76 9.14 11.93
C VAL A 249 3.06 9.94 11.97
N LEU A 250 3.28 10.80 10.98
CA LEU A 250 4.49 11.60 10.88
C LEU A 250 4.56 12.63 12.01
N THR A 251 3.46 13.29 12.30
CA THR A 251 3.36 14.30 13.37
C THR A 251 3.60 13.67 14.75
N GLU A 252 2.99 12.53 15.03
CA GLU A 252 3.21 11.76 16.27
C GLU A 252 4.67 11.29 16.41
N ALA A 253 5.34 11.03 15.29
CA ALA A 253 6.78 10.71 15.27
C ALA A 253 7.70 11.93 15.40
N GLY A 254 7.16 13.15 15.48
CA GLY A 254 7.89 14.41 15.60
C GLY A 254 8.36 15.03 14.29
N ILE A 255 7.79 14.58 13.16
CA ILE A 255 8.05 15.15 11.83
C ILE A 255 6.98 16.22 11.55
N SER A 256 7.27 17.47 11.89
CA SER A 256 6.32 18.58 11.79
C SER A 256 6.39 19.33 10.46
N ASN A 257 7.54 19.33 9.77
CA ASN A 257 7.66 19.96 8.45
C ASN A 257 7.25 18.98 7.35
N LEU A 258 5.99 19.10 6.91
CA LEU A 258 5.41 18.28 5.84
C LEU A 258 5.53 18.94 4.45
N ASP A 259 6.03 20.17 4.33
CA ASP A 259 6.18 20.86 3.04
C ASP A 259 7.19 20.15 2.13
N ARG A 260 8.15 19.45 2.70
CA ARG A 260 9.10 18.62 1.94
C ARG A 260 8.43 17.54 1.09
N TYR A 261 7.17 17.21 1.37
CA TYR A 261 6.38 16.24 0.61
C TYR A 261 5.44 16.88 -0.41
N LEU A 262 5.44 18.21 -0.56
CA LEU A 262 4.66 18.87 -1.60
C LEU A 262 5.13 18.42 -2.98
N HIS A 263 4.17 18.10 -3.86
CA HIS A 263 4.48 17.86 -5.26
C HIS A 263 4.69 19.18 -6.00
N ASP A 264 5.31 19.16 -7.18
CA ASP A 264 5.60 20.34 -7.96
C ASP A 264 4.31 21.13 -8.27
N GLY A 265 4.31 22.40 -7.86
CA GLY A 265 3.16 23.30 -7.98
C GLY A 265 2.14 23.21 -6.82
N ALA A 266 2.30 22.27 -5.88
CA ALA A 266 1.50 22.23 -4.67
C ALA A 266 2.03 23.20 -3.60
N THR A 267 1.12 23.68 -2.78
CA THR A 267 1.39 24.49 -1.58
C THR A 267 0.61 23.92 -0.41
N ALA A 268 0.99 24.21 0.81
CA ALA A 268 0.26 23.75 1.99
C ALA A 268 -1.22 24.19 2.02
N THR A 269 -1.57 25.24 1.27
CA THR A 269 -2.92 25.82 1.25
C THR A 269 -3.82 25.34 0.11
N ASN A 270 -3.24 24.67 -0.92
CA ASN A 270 -4.03 24.17 -2.06
C ASN A 270 -4.17 22.66 -2.10
N LEU A 271 -3.70 21.95 -1.09
CA LEU A 271 -3.83 20.49 -1.01
C LEU A 271 -5.29 20.08 -0.99
N VAL A 272 -5.62 19.05 -1.78
CA VAL A 272 -6.94 18.47 -1.84
C VAL A 272 -7.00 17.24 -0.93
N PRO A 273 -7.98 17.16 0.01
CA PRO A 273 -8.19 15.97 0.81
C PRO A 273 -8.41 14.72 -0.04
N ASP A 274 -7.92 13.57 0.41
CA ASP A 274 -8.20 12.30 -0.24
C ASP A 274 -9.62 11.81 0.08
N LEU A 275 -10.08 10.83 -0.69
CA LEU A 275 -11.39 10.22 -0.50
C LEU A 275 -11.51 9.59 0.90
N PHE A 276 -12.71 9.55 1.44
CA PHE A 276 -13.06 8.95 2.75
C PHE A 276 -12.64 9.72 4.00
N LEU A 277 -12.15 10.95 3.84
CA LEU A 277 -11.77 11.84 4.95
C LEU A 277 -12.66 13.09 5.04
#